data_342ac77729d0a79cffd7262e247def27
#
_entry.id   342ac77729d0a79cffd7262e247def27
#
_cell.length_a   1.000
_cell.length_b   1.000
_cell.length_c   1.000
_cell.angle_alpha   90.00
_cell.angle_beta   90.00
_cell.angle_gamma   90.00
#
_symmetry.space_group_name_H-M   'P 1'
#
loop_
_entity.id
_entity.type
_entity.pdbx_description
1 polymer ?
#
loop_
_entity_poly.entity_id
_entity_poly.type
_entity_poly.pdbx_seq_one_letter_code
_entity_poly.pdbx_strand_id
1 'polypeptide(L)'
;MLFSHISDTHLGLQQYGLEEREQDIYDSFNQAINISIKDHVDFIIFAGDIFHTPNPSGTAILQMANALKRLKENSIESFFILGEHDISRMRATPVPYVYHNLEFSKYVGRGEPVYHKDVMIIGF
;
A
#
# COMPACT_ATOMS: atom_id res chain seq x y z
N MET A 1 -9.24 5.70 18.93
CA MET A 1 -8.32 5.13 17.93
C MET A 1 -8.57 5.74 16.57
N LEU A 2 -7.52 6.16 15.89
CA LEU A 2 -7.59 6.77 14.57
C LEU A 2 -6.77 5.93 13.59
N PHE A 3 -7.32 5.63 12.41
CA PHE A 3 -6.60 4.93 11.37
C PHE A 3 -6.91 5.50 10.00
N SER A 4 -6.02 5.26 9.04
CA SER A 4 -6.24 5.63 7.65
C SER A 4 -6.63 4.40 6.84
N HIS A 5 -7.59 4.56 5.95
CA HIS A 5 -7.99 3.57 4.97
C HIS A 5 -7.70 4.13 3.58
N ILE A 6 -6.79 3.50 2.89
CA ILE A 6 -6.34 3.91 1.57
C ILE A 6 -6.56 2.76 0.61
N SER A 7 -7.22 3.02 -0.51
CA SER A 7 -7.48 1.99 -1.52
C SER A 7 -7.33 2.56 -2.92
N ASP A 8 -7.16 1.67 -3.89
CA ASP A 8 -7.15 2.02 -5.30
C ASP A 8 -6.12 3.11 -5.63
N THR A 9 -4.94 3.00 -5.07
CA THR A 9 -3.86 3.98 -5.32
C THR A 9 -3.32 3.93 -6.73
N HIS A 10 -3.40 2.75 -7.38
CA HIS A 10 -2.98 2.55 -8.78
C HIS A 10 -1.62 3.20 -9.11
N LEU A 11 -0.64 2.99 -8.22
CA LEU A 11 0.70 3.55 -8.42
C LEU A 11 1.28 3.06 -9.75
N GLY A 12 1.79 3.99 -10.54
CA GLY A 12 2.33 3.71 -11.86
C GLY A 12 1.36 3.92 -13.00
N LEU A 13 0.11 4.31 -12.71
CA LEU A 13 -0.85 4.63 -13.77
C LEU A 13 -0.38 5.85 -14.58
N GLN A 14 -0.25 5.67 -15.88
CA GLN A 14 0.04 6.75 -16.83
C GLN A 14 -1.22 6.96 -17.67
N GLN A 15 -2.03 7.94 -17.31
CA GLN A 15 -3.21 8.27 -18.07
C GLN A 15 -2.79 8.96 -19.38
N TYR A 16 -3.23 8.41 -20.51
CA TYR A 16 -2.83 8.87 -21.85
C TYR A 16 -1.32 8.80 -22.10
N GLY A 17 -0.58 7.94 -21.38
CA GLY A 17 0.88 7.81 -21.55
C GLY A 17 1.67 9.02 -21.03
N LEU A 18 1.08 9.89 -20.23
CA LEU A 18 1.73 11.10 -19.73
C LEU A 18 2.40 10.86 -18.38
N GLU A 19 3.70 11.10 -18.29
CA GLU A 19 4.46 11.02 -17.04
C GLU A 19 3.93 11.99 -15.99
N GLU A 20 3.41 13.14 -16.40
CA GLU A 20 2.82 14.12 -15.50
C GLU A 20 1.64 13.55 -14.72
N ARG A 21 0.84 12.71 -15.35
CA ARG A 21 -0.30 12.04 -14.70
C ARG A 21 0.18 11.01 -13.68
N GLU A 22 1.25 10.29 -14.00
CA GLU A 22 1.87 9.37 -13.06
C GLU A 22 2.38 10.11 -11.84
N GLN A 23 3.05 11.26 -12.05
CA GLN A 23 3.57 12.06 -10.94
C GLN A 23 2.45 12.61 -10.06
N ASP A 24 1.32 13.03 -10.64
CA ASP A 24 0.16 13.48 -9.89
C ASP A 24 -0.36 12.39 -8.93
N ILE A 25 -0.34 11.13 -9.37
CA ILE A 25 -0.76 10.01 -8.54
C ILE A 25 0.21 9.81 -7.38
N TYR A 26 1.51 9.88 -7.63
CA TYR A 26 2.52 9.79 -6.58
C TYR A 26 2.38 10.92 -5.57
N ASP A 27 2.15 12.14 -6.05
CA ASP A 27 1.97 13.30 -5.18
C ASP A 27 0.75 13.16 -4.29
N SER A 28 -0.37 12.71 -4.84
CA SER A 28 -1.59 12.45 -4.07
C SER A 28 -1.40 11.35 -3.04
N PHE A 29 -0.72 10.28 -3.42
CA PHE A 29 -0.39 9.18 -2.52
C PHE A 29 0.48 9.66 -1.36
N ASN A 30 1.54 10.39 -1.67
CA ASN A 30 2.46 10.92 -0.66
C ASN A 30 1.76 11.94 0.25
N GLN A 31 0.81 12.70 -0.28
CA GLN A 31 -0.01 13.61 0.53
C GLN A 31 -0.83 12.84 1.57
N ALA A 32 -1.46 11.73 1.15
CA ALA A 32 -2.22 10.88 2.06
C ALA A 32 -1.32 10.30 3.17
N ILE A 33 -0.12 9.86 2.82
CA ILE A 33 0.86 9.38 3.79
C ILE A 33 1.28 10.49 4.75
N ASN A 34 1.54 11.70 4.24
CA ASN A 34 1.92 12.86 5.06
C ASN A 34 0.83 13.22 6.07
N ILE A 35 -0.44 13.21 5.62
CA ILE A 35 -1.58 13.49 6.50
C ILE A 35 -1.67 12.43 7.60
N SER A 36 -1.50 11.15 7.24
CA SER A 36 -1.55 10.06 8.21
C SER A 36 -0.45 10.19 9.27
N ILE A 37 0.75 10.58 8.87
CA ILE A 37 1.85 10.81 9.80
C ILE A 37 1.57 12.01 10.70
N LYS A 38 1.13 13.12 10.09
CA LYS A 38 0.81 14.36 10.82
C LYS A 38 -0.28 14.15 11.86
N ASP A 39 -1.31 13.38 11.52
CA ASP A 39 -2.44 13.10 12.40
C ASP A 39 -2.16 11.98 13.40
N HIS A 40 -0.96 11.42 13.38
CA HIS A 40 -0.53 10.35 14.31
C HIS A 40 -1.51 9.17 14.32
N VAL A 41 -1.91 8.69 13.15
CA VAL A 41 -2.79 7.52 13.07
C VAL A 41 -2.14 6.31 13.72
N ASP A 42 -2.96 5.42 14.27
CA ASP A 42 -2.46 4.21 14.95
C ASP A 42 -1.98 3.18 13.93
N PHE A 43 -2.67 3.07 12.80
CA PHE A 43 -2.28 2.16 11.72
C PHE A 43 -2.91 2.62 10.40
N ILE A 44 -2.45 2.00 9.30
CA ILE A 44 -3.01 2.23 7.96
C ILE A 44 -3.41 0.90 7.35
N ILE A 45 -4.55 0.90 6.65
CA ILE A 45 -5.00 -0.23 5.84
C ILE A 45 -4.92 0.18 4.37
N PHE A 46 -4.19 -0.59 3.57
CA PHE A 46 -4.17 -0.48 2.12
C PHE A 46 -5.08 -1.56 1.55
N ALA A 47 -6.23 -1.17 1.05
CA ALA A 47 -7.32 -2.09 0.71
C ALA A 47 -7.36 -2.48 -0.77
N GLY A 48 -6.21 -2.86 -1.34
CA GLY A 48 -6.12 -3.40 -2.69
C GLY A 48 -5.81 -2.38 -3.77
N ASP A 49 -5.47 -2.90 -4.95
CA ASP A 49 -5.07 -2.13 -6.13
C ASP A 49 -3.99 -1.08 -5.82
N ILE A 50 -2.96 -1.53 -5.10
CA ILE A 50 -1.82 -0.69 -4.72
C ILE A 50 -1.11 -0.21 -5.99
N PHE A 51 -0.80 -1.13 -6.89
CA PHE A 51 -0.21 -0.83 -8.18
C PHE A 51 -1.26 -0.92 -9.28
N HIS A 52 -1.06 -0.16 -10.35
CA HIS A 52 -1.97 -0.18 -11.50
C HIS A 52 -1.88 -1.48 -12.29
N THR A 53 -0.70 -2.12 -12.32
CA THR A 53 -0.47 -3.37 -13.04
C THR A 53 0.22 -4.40 -12.14
N PRO A 54 0.14 -5.71 -12.47
CA PRO A 54 0.89 -6.74 -11.75
C PRO A 54 2.40 -6.59 -11.89
N ASN A 55 2.87 -5.88 -12.92
CA ASN A 55 4.29 -5.66 -13.20
C ASN A 55 4.61 -4.15 -13.12
N PRO A 56 4.58 -3.56 -11.92
CA PRO A 56 4.84 -2.14 -11.77
C PRO A 56 6.29 -1.79 -12.08
N SER A 57 6.53 -0.53 -12.45
CA SER A 57 7.87 -0.02 -12.66
C SER A 57 8.66 0.04 -11.35
N GLY A 58 9.99 0.08 -11.47
CA GLY A 58 10.85 0.30 -10.31
C GLY A 58 10.50 1.59 -9.57
N THR A 59 10.11 2.63 -10.30
CA THR A 59 9.69 3.91 -9.70
C THR A 59 8.46 3.73 -8.81
N ALA A 60 7.45 3.02 -9.31
CA ALA A 60 6.23 2.76 -8.52
C ALA A 60 6.54 1.92 -7.28
N ILE A 61 7.36 0.88 -7.43
CA ILE A 61 7.79 0.03 -6.31
C ILE A 61 8.52 0.86 -5.26
N LEU A 62 9.40 1.76 -5.69
CA LEU A 62 10.19 2.60 -4.80
C LEU A 62 9.31 3.62 -4.07
N GLN A 63 8.31 4.20 -4.74
CA GLN A 63 7.36 5.12 -4.11
C GLN A 63 6.64 4.44 -2.94
N MET A 64 6.17 3.22 -3.15
CA MET A 64 5.51 2.45 -2.07
C MET A 64 6.48 2.09 -0.95
N ALA A 65 7.69 1.63 -1.30
CA ALA A 65 8.70 1.27 -0.32
C ALA A 65 9.09 2.46 0.56
N ASN A 66 9.28 3.63 -0.04
CA ASN A 66 9.63 4.84 0.71
C ASN A 66 8.50 5.27 1.64
N ALA A 67 7.24 5.16 1.20
CA ALA A 67 6.09 5.47 2.04
C ALA A 67 6.03 4.53 3.25
N LEU A 68 6.17 3.22 3.03
CA LEU A 68 6.14 2.23 4.10
C LEU A 68 7.29 2.44 5.10
N LYS A 69 8.47 2.79 4.59
CA LYS A 69 9.63 3.09 5.44
C LYS A 69 9.34 4.29 6.35
N ARG A 70 8.76 5.35 5.79
CA ARG A 70 8.39 6.54 6.56
C ARG A 70 7.36 6.23 7.65
N LEU A 71 6.37 5.41 7.33
CA LEU A 71 5.38 4.98 8.31
C LEU A 71 6.05 4.21 9.45
N LYS A 72 6.93 3.28 9.11
CA LYS A 72 7.65 2.48 10.11
C LYS A 72 8.55 3.36 10.99
N GLU A 73 9.22 4.35 10.42
CA GLU A 73 10.04 5.31 11.17
C GLU A 73 9.19 6.15 12.14
N ASN A 74 7.91 6.31 11.88
CA ASN A 74 6.97 7.01 12.75
C ASN A 74 6.13 6.05 13.60
N SER A 75 6.54 4.80 13.71
CA SER A 75 5.87 3.76 14.51
C SER A 75 4.42 3.52 14.10
N ILE A 76 4.12 3.67 12.82
CA ILE A 76 2.79 3.40 12.25
C ILE A 76 2.86 2.07 11.50
N GLU A 77 2.10 1.08 11.99
CA GLU A 77 1.99 -0.19 11.28
C GLU A 77 1.05 -0.06 10.08
N SER A 78 1.29 -0.87 9.06
CA SER A 78 0.41 -0.93 7.90
C SER A 78 0.04 -2.37 7.58
N PHE A 79 -1.17 -2.52 7.05
CA PHE A 79 -1.74 -3.81 6.66
C PHE A 79 -2.28 -3.67 5.26
N PHE A 80 -2.21 -4.72 4.45
CA PHE A 80 -2.71 -4.63 3.08
C PHE A 80 -3.40 -5.92 2.63
N ILE A 81 -4.30 -5.76 1.67
CA ILE A 81 -4.85 -6.85 0.87
C ILE A 81 -4.52 -6.59 -0.60
N LEU A 82 -4.70 -7.59 -1.43
CA LEU A 82 -4.47 -7.48 -2.87
C LEU A 82 -5.78 -7.15 -3.57
N GLY A 83 -5.69 -6.27 -4.57
CA GLY A 83 -6.78 -6.00 -5.49
C GLY A 83 -6.59 -6.75 -6.80
N GLU A 84 -7.52 -6.56 -7.72
CA GLU A 84 -7.51 -7.21 -9.03
C GLU A 84 -6.26 -6.88 -9.83
N HIS A 85 -5.80 -5.63 -9.78
CA HIS A 85 -4.63 -5.16 -10.52
C HIS A 85 -3.29 -5.59 -9.90
N ASP A 86 -3.30 -6.08 -8.67
CA ASP A 86 -2.08 -6.54 -8.00
C ASP A 86 -1.72 -7.99 -8.33
N ILE A 87 -2.63 -8.74 -8.95
CA ILE A 87 -2.50 -10.16 -9.17
C ILE A 87 -2.18 -10.46 -10.63
N SER A 88 -1.09 -11.21 -10.86
CA SER A 88 -0.72 -11.67 -12.18
C SER A 88 -1.40 -12.99 -12.51
N ARG A 89 -1.80 -13.18 -13.79
CA ARG A 89 -2.29 -14.46 -14.28
C ARG A 89 -1.17 -15.50 -14.43
N MET A 90 0.07 -15.10 -14.34
CA MET A 90 1.26 -15.92 -14.61
C MET A 90 1.86 -16.52 -13.34
N ARG A 91 1.12 -17.00 -12.40
CA ARG A 91 1.60 -17.68 -11.19
C ARG A 91 2.83 -17.07 -10.51
N ALA A 92 3.10 -15.80 -10.78
CA ALA A 92 4.19 -15.09 -10.13
C ALA A 92 3.74 -14.61 -8.75
N THR A 93 4.67 -14.49 -7.84
CA THR A 93 4.40 -13.86 -6.55
C THR A 93 3.98 -12.41 -6.80
N PRO A 94 2.81 -11.98 -6.31
CA PRO A 94 2.41 -10.58 -6.45
C PRO A 94 3.46 -9.65 -5.83
N VAL A 95 3.76 -8.54 -6.51
CA VAL A 95 4.79 -7.61 -6.05
C VAL A 95 4.56 -7.10 -4.63
N PRO A 96 3.33 -6.78 -4.20
CA PRO A 96 3.12 -6.32 -2.81
C PRO A 96 3.58 -7.29 -1.73
N TYR A 97 3.67 -8.59 -2.03
CA TYR A 97 4.22 -9.55 -1.06
C TYR A 97 5.68 -9.29 -0.70
N VAL A 98 6.42 -8.58 -1.54
CA VAL A 98 7.81 -8.20 -1.22
C VAL A 98 7.83 -7.37 0.06
N TYR A 99 6.87 -6.47 0.23
CA TYR A 99 6.79 -5.64 1.44
C TYR A 99 6.46 -6.45 2.68
N HIS A 100 5.63 -7.49 2.54
CA HIS A 100 5.33 -8.40 3.63
C HIS A 100 6.58 -9.20 4.04
N ASN A 101 7.29 -9.75 3.07
CA ASN A 101 8.50 -10.55 3.33
C ASN A 101 9.62 -9.72 3.95
N LEU A 102 9.70 -8.43 3.61
CA LEU A 102 10.68 -7.50 4.19
C LEU A 102 10.19 -6.85 5.50
N GLU A 103 9.00 -7.22 5.97
CA GLU A 103 8.40 -6.71 7.21
C GLU A 103 8.11 -5.21 7.19
N PHE A 104 7.91 -4.63 6.01
CA PHE A 104 7.52 -3.22 5.88
C PHE A 104 6.01 -3.02 6.01
N SER A 105 5.22 -4.04 5.70
CA SER A 105 3.78 -4.03 5.82
C SER A 105 3.29 -5.46 5.98
N LYS A 106 2.11 -5.66 6.53
CA LYS A 106 1.60 -7.00 6.79
C LYS A 106 0.43 -7.35 5.87
N TYR A 107 0.57 -8.45 5.12
CA TYR A 107 -0.52 -8.97 4.30
C TYR A 107 -1.56 -9.66 5.20
N VAL A 108 -2.83 -9.27 5.05
CA VAL A 108 -3.93 -9.77 5.88
C VAL A 108 -5.06 -10.39 5.09
N GLY A 109 -4.87 -10.64 3.81
CA GLY A 109 -5.95 -11.09 2.89
C GLY A 109 -6.25 -12.59 2.93
N ARG A 110 -5.79 -13.32 3.94
CA ARG A 110 -5.99 -14.78 4.03
C ARG A 110 -7.17 -15.20 4.89
N GLY A 111 -7.96 -14.26 5.38
CA GLY A 111 -9.08 -14.56 6.27
C GLY A 111 -8.68 -14.87 7.71
N GLU A 112 -7.39 -14.73 8.05
CA GLU A 112 -6.90 -14.95 9.40
C GLU A 112 -6.89 -13.64 10.17
N PRO A 113 -7.37 -13.63 11.44
CA PRO A 113 -7.38 -12.41 12.20
C PRO A 113 -5.96 -11.97 12.59
N VAL A 114 -5.72 -10.67 12.49
CA VAL A 114 -4.49 -10.03 12.93
C VAL A 114 -4.88 -8.94 13.91
N TYR A 115 -4.11 -8.79 14.96
CA TYR A 115 -4.43 -7.84 16.03
C TYR A 115 -3.43 -6.70 16.06
N HIS A 116 -3.95 -5.48 16.08
CA HIS A 116 -3.18 -4.29 16.41
C HIS A 116 -3.79 -3.71 17.69
N LYS A 117 -3.11 -3.89 18.82
CA LYS A 117 -3.65 -3.55 20.14
C LYS A 117 -5.02 -4.22 20.34
N ASP A 118 -6.08 -3.44 20.56
CA ASP A 118 -7.43 -3.97 20.80
C ASP A 118 -8.24 -4.16 19.50
N VAL A 119 -7.65 -3.88 18.35
CA VAL A 119 -8.35 -3.96 17.05
C VAL A 119 -8.00 -5.25 16.36
N MET A 120 -9.03 -5.96 15.90
CA MET A 120 -8.89 -7.14 15.08
C MET A 120 -9.06 -6.75 13.61
N ILE A 121 -8.10 -7.14 12.76
CA ILE A 121 -8.12 -6.87 11.33
C ILE A 121 -8.20 -8.19 10.60
N ILE A 122 -9.22 -8.34 9.75
CA ILE A 122 -9.40 -9.52 8.91
C ILE A 122 -9.58 -9.05 7.47
N GLY A 123 -8.79 -9.60 6.56
CA GLY A 123 -8.91 -9.33 5.14
C GLY A 123 -9.18 -10.60 4.34
N PHE A 124 -9.82 -10.45 3.20
CA PHE A 124 -10.15 -11.56 2.31
C PHE A 124 -9.68 -11.31 0.89
#